data_24fd93d762ee961d678410f2e7ba9d2c
#
_entry.id   24fd93d762ee961d678410f2e7ba9d2c
#
_cell.length_a   1.000
_cell.length_b   1.000
_cell.length_c   1.000
_cell.angle_alpha   90.00
_cell.angle_beta   90.00
_cell.angle_gamma   90.00
#
_symmetry.space_group_name_H-M   'P 1'
#
loop_
_entity.id
_entity.type
_entity.pdbx_description
1 polymer ?
#
loop_
_entity_poly.entity_id
_entity_poly.type
_entity_poly.pdbx_seq_one_letter_code
_entity_poly.pdbx_strand_id
1 'polypeptide(L)'
;MTNLTDFAQVLDWVMLMNYDVWGCKHAFYSVYTNKINFPFQASSEPGPNAPLHDACGNSTQADANAVAAFQAWTAAKFPPCKLVLGLPSYGYISTSHAERLRTRSAFDSNWQTRQSDSVKVVDEDGGSDSQVQFRQLVKQGALVRSPHGNGSPTFSPSGGFERQWDTCSATPFLRSISSGQVITYDDPESLSMKADFARQVGMLGVNLFDIHGDTDDWDLTVSIRKSLGLGGV
;
A
#
# COMPACT_ATOMS: atom_id res chain seq x y z
N MET A 1 27.94 1.92 -9.71
CA MET A 1 26.50 2.02 -10.06
C MET A 1 26.31 1.37 -11.41
N THR A 2 25.33 0.47 -11.53
CA THR A 2 24.99 -0.16 -12.81
C THR A 2 24.37 0.89 -13.72
N ASN A 3 24.85 1.01 -14.97
CA ASN A 3 24.25 1.92 -15.95
C ASN A 3 23.18 1.15 -16.73
N LEU A 4 21.94 1.64 -16.73
CA LEU A 4 20.81 1.02 -17.41
C LEU A 4 20.47 1.66 -18.76
N THR A 5 21.37 2.48 -19.32
CA THR A 5 21.15 3.16 -20.60
C THR A 5 20.86 2.17 -21.75
N ASP A 6 21.58 1.05 -21.80
CA ASP A 6 21.42 0.06 -22.86
C ASP A 6 20.05 -0.64 -22.76
N PHE A 7 19.58 -0.93 -21.55
CA PHE A 7 18.23 -1.45 -21.34
C PHE A 7 17.16 -0.44 -21.76
N ALA A 8 17.41 0.86 -21.54
CA ALA A 8 16.49 1.90 -21.94
C ALA A 8 16.36 2.05 -23.47
N GLN A 9 17.31 1.53 -24.25
CA GLN A 9 17.24 1.54 -25.72
C GLN A 9 16.36 0.42 -26.26
N VAL A 10 16.26 -0.71 -25.54
CA VAL A 10 15.56 -1.92 -26.02
C VAL A 10 14.21 -2.14 -25.33
N LEU A 11 13.99 -1.58 -24.14
CA LEU A 11 12.73 -1.68 -23.42
C LEU A 11 11.84 -0.47 -23.73
N ASP A 12 10.57 -0.73 -24.01
CA ASP A 12 9.57 0.33 -24.19
C ASP A 12 9.23 0.97 -22.84
N TRP A 13 9.08 0.17 -21.80
CA TRP A 13 8.81 0.62 -20.42
C TRP A 13 9.18 -0.47 -19.41
N VAL A 14 9.26 -0.05 -18.13
CA VAL A 14 9.51 -0.93 -16.97
C VAL A 14 8.48 -0.64 -15.91
N MET A 15 7.92 -1.69 -15.31
CA MET A 15 7.02 -1.58 -14.16
C MET A 15 7.79 -1.76 -12.86
N LEU A 16 7.68 -0.78 -11.98
CA LEU A 16 8.17 -0.84 -10.61
C LEU A 16 7.08 -1.47 -9.74
N MET A 17 7.23 -2.73 -9.39
CA MET A 17 6.31 -3.45 -8.49
C MET A 17 6.56 -3.02 -7.04
N ASN A 18 6.13 -1.81 -6.69
CA ASN A 18 6.34 -1.22 -5.37
C ASN A 18 5.22 -1.61 -4.41
N TYR A 19 5.06 -2.90 -4.20
CA TYR A 19 4.13 -3.52 -3.26
C TYR A 19 4.73 -4.84 -2.74
N ASP A 20 4.07 -5.52 -1.81
CA ASP A 20 4.57 -6.68 -1.07
C ASP A 20 5.83 -6.38 -0.23
N VAL A 21 6.02 -5.10 0.13
CA VAL A 21 7.16 -4.69 0.97
C VAL A 21 7.07 -5.32 2.35
N TRP A 22 5.86 -5.33 2.92
CA TRP A 22 5.51 -6.02 4.14
C TRP A 22 4.28 -6.89 3.89
N GLY A 23 4.52 -8.15 3.54
CA GLY A 23 3.48 -9.16 3.36
C GLY A 23 3.23 -9.96 4.64
N CYS A 24 2.31 -10.92 4.56
CA CYS A 24 2.14 -11.93 5.60
C CYS A 24 3.33 -12.89 5.63
N LYS A 25 3.40 -13.76 6.64
CA LYS A 25 4.52 -14.70 6.93
C LYS A 25 4.95 -15.60 5.77
N HIS A 26 4.17 -15.66 4.69
CA HIS A 26 4.40 -16.49 3.51
C HIS A 26 4.73 -15.69 2.24
N ALA A 27 4.85 -14.36 2.29
CA ALA A 27 5.18 -13.58 1.11
C ALA A 27 6.62 -13.86 0.65
N PHE A 28 6.70 -14.38 -0.57
CA PHE A 28 7.92 -14.81 -1.24
C PHE A 28 8.85 -13.64 -1.57
N TYR A 29 10.14 -13.87 -1.39
CA TYR A 29 11.31 -13.22 -1.97
C TYR A 29 11.06 -11.97 -2.84
N SER A 30 11.38 -10.81 -2.32
CA SER A 30 11.72 -9.66 -3.16
C SER A 30 13.05 -9.92 -3.90
N VAL A 31 12.99 -10.11 -5.21
CA VAL A 31 14.11 -10.52 -6.06
C VAL A 31 15.05 -9.37 -6.44
N TYR A 32 14.94 -8.19 -5.82
CA TYR A 32 15.61 -6.97 -6.33
C TYR A 32 16.58 -6.27 -5.37
N THR A 33 17.24 -7.01 -4.49
CA THR A 33 18.47 -6.47 -3.90
C THR A 33 19.59 -7.50 -4.05
N ASN A 34 20.66 -7.15 -4.77
CA ASN A 34 21.91 -7.90 -4.87
C ASN A 34 22.66 -7.99 -3.53
N LYS A 35 21.97 -8.00 -2.40
CA LYS A 35 22.50 -8.29 -1.08
C LYS A 35 21.91 -9.60 -0.59
N ILE A 36 22.57 -10.66 -0.99
CA ILE A 36 22.50 -12.00 -0.41
C ILE A 36 22.84 -11.86 1.08
N ASN A 37 21.85 -12.03 1.94
CA ASN A 37 21.85 -12.13 3.41
C ASN A 37 21.00 -11.07 4.11
N PHE A 38 19.69 -11.07 3.86
CA PHE A 38 18.77 -10.67 4.91
C PHE A 38 18.10 -11.93 5.46
N PRO A 39 18.29 -12.25 6.75
CA PRO A 39 17.43 -13.22 7.39
C PRO A 39 16.02 -12.64 7.33
N PHE A 40 15.14 -13.27 6.57
CA PHE A 40 13.71 -13.01 6.58
C PHE A 40 13.24 -13.18 8.04
N GLN A 41 13.14 -12.10 8.76
CA GLN A 41 12.51 -12.11 10.06
C GLN A 41 11.01 -12.05 9.79
N ALA A 42 10.37 -13.20 9.80
CA ALA A 42 8.93 -13.31 9.95
C ALA A 42 8.55 -12.65 11.28
N SER A 43 8.37 -11.35 11.27
CA SER A 43 7.95 -10.64 12.46
C SER A 43 6.43 -10.62 12.50
N SER A 44 5.91 -10.80 13.68
CA SER A 44 4.49 -10.68 13.99
C SER A 44 3.93 -9.26 13.87
N GLU A 45 4.76 -8.31 13.49
CA GLU A 45 4.38 -6.90 13.41
C GLU A 45 4.07 -6.51 11.96
N PRO A 46 2.89 -5.92 11.71
CA PRO A 46 2.51 -5.45 10.38
C PRO A 46 3.31 -4.23 9.94
N GLY A 47 3.60 -4.14 8.64
CA GLY A 47 4.23 -2.99 8.01
C GLY A 47 3.47 -2.57 6.75
N PRO A 48 3.77 -1.40 6.15
CA PRO A 48 3.06 -0.91 4.97
C PRO A 48 3.30 -1.81 3.76
N ASN A 49 2.22 -2.21 3.07
CA ASN A 49 2.30 -3.05 1.87
C ASN A 49 3.06 -2.34 0.74
N ALA A 50 2.73 -1.09 0.48
CA ALA A 50 3.27 -0.30 -0.63
C ALA A 50 3.60 1.13 -0.18
N PRO A 51 4.68 1.35 0.56
CA PRO A 51 5.02 2.69 1.04
C PRO A 51 5.35 3.63 -0.12
N LEU A 52 4.86 4.88 -0.05
CA LEU A 52 5.24 5.94 -0.99
C LEU A 52 6.68 6.39 -0.74
N HIS A 53 7.05 6.57 0.54
CA HIS A 53 8.35 7.07 0.97
C HIS A 53 8.70 6.55 2.38
N ASP A 54 9.90 6.85 2.85
CA ASP A 54 10.30 6.75 4.24
C ASP A 54 10.59 8.14 4.81
N ALA A 55 9.53 8.95 5.01
CA ALA A 55 9.67 10.34 5.44
C ALA A 55 10.27 10.50 6.84
N CYS A 56 10.24 9.44 7.65
CA CYS A 56 10.80 9.46 9.01
C CYS A 56 12.25 8.95 9.08
N GLY A 57 12.77 8.37 7.99
CA GLY A 57 14.13 7.84 7.93
C GLY A 57 14.39 6.69 8.91
N ASN A 58 13.36 5.94 9.28
CA ASN A 58 13.45 4.89 10.29
C ASN A 58 12.89 3.54 9.82
N SER A 59 12.64 3.38 8.53
CA SER A 59 12.23 2.10 7.97
C SER A 59 13.39 1.11 8.00
N THR A 60 13.10 -0.12 8.43
CA THR A 60 14.08 -1.22 8.32
C THR A 60 14.24 -1.70 6.88
N GLN A 61 13.39 -1.22 5.96
CA GLN A 61 13.46 -1.41 4.52
C GLN A 61 13.46 -0.03 3.80
N ALA A 62 14.43 0.81 4.13
CA ALA A 62 14.50 2.21 3.69
C ALA A 62 14.47 2.38 2.17
N ASP A 63 14.99 1.41 1.41
CA ASP A 63 15.04 1.44 -0.05
C ASP A 63 13.77 0.84 -0.71
N ALA A 64 12.87 0.26 0.07
CA ALA A 64 11.67 -0.40 -0.45
C ALA A 64 10.45 0.52 -0.38
N ASN A 65 10.47 1.60 -1.18
CA ASN A 65 9.36 2.53 -1.35
C ASN A 65 9.40 3.16 -2.75
N ALA A 66 8.31 3.78 -3.18
CA ALA A 66 8.17 4.32 -4.53
C ALA A 66 9.21 5.41 -4.85
N VAL A 67 9.46 6.31 -3.91
CA VAL A 67 10.44 7.41 -4.08
C VAL A 67 11.86 6.84 -4.21
N ALA A 68 12.26 5.93 -3.35
CA ALA A 68 13.59 5.32 -3.40
C ALA A 68 13.79 4.48 -4.68
N ALA A 69 12.77 3.72 -5.10
CA ALA A 69 12.81 2.97 -6.35
C ALA A 69 12.98 3.89 -7.55
N PHE A 70 12.18 4.95 -7.65
CA PHE A 70 12.32 5.96 -8.71
C PHE A 70 13.72 6.58 -8.73
N GLN A 71 14.24 6.98 -7.58
CA GLN A 71 15.58 7.56 -7.45
C GLN A 71 16.67 6.58 -7.90
N ALA A 72 16.57 5.31 -7.52
CA ALA A 72 17.53 4.28 -7.90
C ALA A 72 17.58 4.06 -9.42
N TRP A 73 16.42 3.96 -10.08
CA TRP A 73 16.32 3.77 -11.51
C TRP A 73 16.83 4.99 -12.30
N THR A 74 16.47 6.19 -11.89
CA THR A 74 16.89 7.42 -12.56
C THR A 74 18.37 7.72 -12.33
N ALA A 75 18.90 7.43 -11.15
CA ALA A 75 20.35 7.49 -10.89
C ALA A 75 21.14 6.51 -11.79
N ALA A 76 20.54 5.37 -12.11
CA ALA A 76 21.08 4.39 -13.07
C ALA A 76 20.88 4.80 -14.54
N LYS A 77 20.39 6.03 -14.82
CA LYS A 77 20.17 6.61 -16.15
C LYS A 77 19.01 5.98 -16.94
N PHE A 78 18.06 5.36 -16.27
CA PHE A 78 16.82 4.94 -16.92
C PHE A 78 15.85 6.13 -17.00
N PRO A 79 15.22 6.39 -18.17
CA PRO A 79 14.38 7.58 -18.34
C PRO A 79 13.09 7.48 -17.51
N PRO A 80 12.70 8.55 -16.77
CA PRO A 80 11.43 8.58 -16.04
C PRO A 80 10.22 8.24 -16.89
N CYS A 81 10.15 8.77 -18.12
CA CYS A 81 9.04 8.56 -19.04
C CYS A 81 8.90 7.10 -19.57
N LYS A 82 9.76 6.20 -19.15
CA LYS A 82 9.67 4.75 -19.39
C LYS A 82 9.41 3.95 -18.10
N LEU A 83 9.23 4.62 -16.97
CA LEU A 83 8.90 3.98 -15.70
C LEU A 83 7.39 4.03 -15.45
N VAL A 84 6.82 2.91 -15.06
CA VAL A 84 5.42 2.76 -14.63
C VAL A 84 5.42 2.37 -13.15
N LEU A 85 4.70 3.08 -12.31
CA LEU A 85 4.59 2.76 -10.90
C LEU A 85 3.47 1.74 -10.67
N GLY A 86 3.80 0.60 -10.08
CA GLY A 86 2.84 -0.40 -9.63
C GLY A 86 2.14 0.04 -8.35
N LEU A 87 0.82 -0.05 -8.35
CA LEU A 87 -0.08 0.29 -7.24
C LEU A 87 -0.89 -0.94 -6.87
N PRO A 88 -0.99 -1.33 -5.58
CA PRO A 88 -1.80 -2.49 -5.20
C PRO A 88 -3.26 -2.09 -4.95
N SER A 89 -4.18 -2.97 -5.32
CA SER A 89 -5.60 -2.90 -4.92
C SER A 89 -5.91 -3.81 -3.73
N TYR A 90 -4.89 -4.28 -3.05
CA TYR A 90 -4.94 -5.25 -1.96
C TYR A 90 -4.04 -4.85 -0.80
N GLY A 91 -4.23 -5.52 0.31
CA GLY A 91 -3.40 -5.39 1.49
C GLY A 91 -3.19 -6.73 2.19
N TYR A 92 -2.73 -6.67 3.43
CA TYR A 92 -2.45 -7.85 4.22
C TYR A 92 -3.12 -7.78 5.58
N ILE A 93 -3.79 -8.88 5.94
CA ILE A 93 -4.32 -9.10 7.28
C ILE A 93 -3.19 -9.65 8.15
N SER A 94 -3.05 -9.12 9.35
CA SER A 94 -2.16 -9.63 10.38
C SER A 94 -2.92 -9.78 11.68
N THR A 95 -2.82 -10.93 12.31
CA THR A 95 -3.27 -11.10 13.69
C THR A 95 -2.24 -10.43 14.61
N SER A 96 -2.58 -9.26 15.12
CA SER A 96 -1.67 -8.42 15.89
C SER A 96 -2.42 -7.46 16.79
N HIS A 97 -1.83 -7.15 17.95
CA HIS A 97 -2.27 -6.07 18.83
C HIS A 97 -1.43 -4.81 18.64
N ALA A 98 -0.64 -4.73 17.57
CA ALA A 98 0.21 -3.59 17.28
C ALA A 98 -0.61 -2.31 17.13
N GLU A 99 -0.16 -1.25 17.76
CA GLU A 99 -0.77 0.08 17.70
C GLU A 99 -0.25 0.90 16.53
N ARG A 100 0.85 0.45 15.92
CA ARG A 100 1.55 1.14 14.83
C ARG A 100 2.12 0.11 13.85
N LEU A 101 2.36 0.55 12.64
CA LEU A 101 3.11 -0.23 11.67
C LEU A 101 4.59 -0.30 12.07
N ARG A 102 5.23 -1.38 11.71
CA ARG A 102 6.57 -1.84 12.15
C ARG A 102 7.73 -0.88 11.87
N THR A 103 7.63 0.31 11.69
CA THR A 103 8.78 1.19 11.46
C THR A 103 9.10 2.13 12.62
N ARG A 104 8.43 1.99 13.78
CA ARG A 104 8.54 2.99 14.85
C ARG A 104 8.65 2.41 16.25
N SER A 105 9.51 3.03 17.07
CA SER A 105 9.53 2.85 18.52
C SER A 105 8.23 3.38 19.15
N ALA A 106 7.73 2.65 20.13
CA ALA A 106 6.50 2.93 20.84
C ALA A 106 6.55 4.29 21.55
N PHE A 107 5.50 5.09 21.42
CA PHE A 107 5.14 6.12 22.36
C PHE A 107 3.63 6.21 22.54
N ASP A 108 3.22 6.07 23.78
CA ASP A 108 1.93 6.34 24.45
C ASP A 108 0.61 6.08 23.71
N SER A 109 -0.16 5.15 24.33
CA SER A 109 -1.57 4.96 24.08
C SER A 109 -2.36 4.90 25.37
N ASN A 110 -3.18 5.93 25.59
CA ASN A 110 -4.34 5.85 26.47
C ASN A 110 -5.58 5.60 25.60
N TRP A 111 -5.99 4.34 25.47
CA TRP A 111 -7.23 3.99 24.77
C TRP A 111 -8.21 3.29 25.71
N GLN A 112 -9.40 3.86 25.83
CA GLN A 112 -10.54 3.21 26.45
C GLN A 112 -11.30 2.44 25.39
N THR A 113 -11.34 1.13 25.54
CA THR A 113 -12.08 0.19 24.68
C THR A 113 -13.58 0.41 24.81
N ARG A 114 -14.25 0.79 23.71
CA ARG A 114 -15.68 0.54 23.56
C ARG A 114 -15.83 -0.83 22.93
N GLN A 115 -16.44 -1.73 23.66
CA GLN A 115 -16.82 -3.05 23.18
C GLN A 115 -17.98 -2.87 22.20
N SER A 116 -17.73 -3.04 20.90
CA SER A 116 -18.76 -3.16 19.86
C SER A 116 -18.58 -4.49 19.17
N ASP A 117 -19.65 -5.05 18.65
CA ASP A 117 -19.59 -6.23 17.80
C ASP A 117 -18.64 -5.97 16.65
N SER A 118 -17.54 -6.71 16.61
CA SER A 118 -16.49 -6.50 15.62
C SER A 118 -16.60 -7.51 14.49
N VAL A 119 -16.47 -7.02 13.27
CA VAL A 119 -16.29 -7.87 12.10
C VAL A 119 -14.87 -8.46 12.15
N LYS A 120 -14.76 -9.75 11.82
CA LYS A 120 -13.47 -10.39 11.56
C LYS A 120 -13.30 -10.51 10.05
N VAL A 121 -12.32 -9.82 9.51
CA VAL A 121 -12.01 -9.88 8.09
C VAL A 121 -11.24 -11.16 7.78
N VAL A 122 -11.61 -11.80 6.68
CA VAL A 122 -10.96 -12.99 6.13
C VAL A 122 -10.61 -12.76 4.66
N ASP A 123 -9.63 -13.50 4.14
CA ASP A 123 -9.31 -13.54 2.71
C ASP A 123 -10.35 -14.38 1.91
N GLU A 124 -10.08 -14.60 0.62
CA GLU A 124 -10.97 -15.37 -0.27
C GLU A 124 -11.10 -16.84 0.14
N ASP A 125 -10.10 -17.39 0.78
CA ASP A 125 -10.06 -18.77 1.24
C ASP A 125 -10.52 -18.92 2.71
N GLY A 126 -10.92 -17.83 3.36
CA GLY A 126 -11.35 -17.80 4.75
C GLY A 126 -10.19 -17.67 5.77
N GLY A 127 -8.99 -17.38 5.31
CA GLY A 127 -7.81 -17.14 6.15
C GLY A 127 -7.86 -15.77 6.84
N SER A 128 -7.25 -15.67 8.01
CA SER A 128 -7.19 -14.43 8.80
C SER A 128 -5.80 -13.83 8.93
N ASP A 129 -4.85 -14.30 8.12
CA ASP A 129 -3.43 -13.86 8.16
C ASP A 129 -2.81 -13.97 6.75
N SER A 130 -3.40 -13.24 5.79
CA SER A 130 -3.08 -13.36 4.38
C SER A 130 -3.45 -12.10 3.60
N GLN A 131 -3.34 -12.15 2.29
CA GLN A 131 -3.71 -11.08 1.38
C GLN A 131 -5.22 -10.88 1.35
N VAL A 132 -5.69 -9.63 1.34
CA VAL A 132 -7.10 -9.25 1.23
C VAL A 132 -7.26 -8.15 0.19
N GLN A 133 -8.23 -8.27 -0.70
CA GLN A 133 -8.55 -7.26 -1.70
C GLN A 133 -9.28 -6.07 -1.07
N PHE A 134 -9.07 -4.86 -1.59
CA PHE A 134 -9.76 -3.66 -1.09
C PHE A 134 -11.30 -3.82 -1.14
N ARG A 135 -11.83 -4.36 -2.24
CA ARG A 135 -13.26 -4.64 -2.36
C ARG A 135 -13.80 -5.55 -1.25
N GLN A 136 -12.98 -6.46 -0.73
CA GLN A 136 -13.38 -7.36 0.34
C GLN A 136 -13.44 -6.66 1.68
N LEU A 137 -12.59 -5.67 1.94
CA LEU A 137 -12.71 -4.82 3.13
C LEU A 137 -14.05 -4.09 3.15
N VAL A 138 -14.53 -3.65 1.99
CA VAL A 138 -15.82 -3.01 1.83
C VAL A 138 -16.96 -4.04 1.96
N LYS A 139 -16.89 -5.17 1.26
CA LYS A 139 -17.93 -6.22 1.30
C LYS A 139 -18.10 -6.83 2.67
N GLN A 140 -17.03 -6.98 3.43
CA GLN A 140 -17.07 -7.56 4.79
C GLN A 140 -17.39 -6.50 5.86
N GLY A 141 -17.58 -5.24 5.49
CA GLY A 141 -18.00 -4.17 6.39
C GLY A 141 -16.89 -3.60 7.29
N ALA A 142 -15.62 -3.85 6.99
CA ALA A 142 -14.49 -3.17 7.66
C ALA A 142 -14.34 -1.72 7.18
N LEU A 143 -14.76 -1.45 5.94
CA LEU A 143 -14.85 -0.13 5.33
C LEU A 143 -16.24 0.11 4.79
N VAL A 144 -16.72 1.34 4.91
CA VAL A 144 -17.98 1.79 4.32
C VAL A 144 -17.71 3.02 3.46
N ARG A 145 -18.24 3.03 2.24
CA ARG A 145 -18.15 4.17 1.35
C ARG A 145 -18.89 5.35 1.96
N SER A 146 -18.23 6.47 2.12
CA SER A 146 -18.85 7.69 2.63
C SER A 146 -19.78 8.30 1.58
N PRO A 147 -20.90 8.94 1.97
CA PRO A 147 -21.79 9.64 1.03
C PRO A 147 -21.00 10.69 0.25
N HIS A 148 -21.27 10.76 -1.05
CA HIS A 148 -20.48 11.56 -2.00
C HIS A 148 -20.54 13.07 -1.69
N GLY A 149 -19.32 13.66 -1.55
CA GLY A 149 -19.08 15.03 -2.00
C GLY A 149 -18.62 15.04 -3.46
N ASN A 150 -18.50 16.20 -4.09
CA ASN A 150 -18.00 16.35 -5.48
C ASN A 150 -16.50 15.98 -5.65
N GLY A 151 -15.97 15.13 -4.79
CA GLY A 151 -14.55 14.74 -4.70
C GLY A 151 -14.26 13.31 -5.14
N SER A 152 -13.06 12.85 -4.85
CA SER A 152 -12.71 11.43 -4.95
C SER A 152 -13.53 10.62 -3.94
N PRO A 153 -13.87 9.36 -4.24
CA PRO A 153 -14.56 8.50 -3.28
C PRO A 153 -13.74 8.38 -1.98
N THR A 154 -14.42 8.41 -0.86
CA THR A 154 -13.81 8.27 0.47
C THR A 154 -14.45 7.11 1.20
N PHE A 155 -13.66 6.49 2.09
CA PHE A 155 -14.11 5.35 2.88
C PHE A 155 -13.85 5.61 4.36
N SER A 156 -14.85 5.28 5.17
CA SER A 156 -14.78 5.36 6.63
C SER A 156 -14.65 3.98 7.23
N PRO A 157 -13.91 3.81 8.33
CA PRO A 157 -13.82 2.55 9.05
C PRO A 157 -15.18 2.18 9.65
N SER A 158 -15.46 0.89 9.71
CA SER A 158 -16.68 0.32 10.27
C SER A 158 -16.41 -1.05 10.89
N GLY A 159 -17.43 -1.75 11.37
CA GLY A 159 -17.31 -3.11 11.87
C GLY A 159 -16.32 -3.28 13.04
N GLY A 160 -16.13 -2.26 13.87
CA GLY A 160 -15.19 -2.31 14.99
C GLY A 160 -13.74 -2.04 14.60
N PHE A 161 -13.49 -1.60 13.37
CA PHE A 161 -12.19 -1.13 12.93
C PHE A 161 -12.03 0.38 13.10
N GLU A 162 -10.80 0.81 13.32
CA GLU A 162 -10.35 2.20 13.26
C GLU A 162 -9.36 2.36 12.10
N ARG A 163 -9.57 3.39 11.25
CA ARG A 163 -8.61 3.75 10.22
C ARG A 163 -7.55 4.66 10.81
N GLN A 164 -6.32 4.29 10.65
CA GLN A 164 -5.17 5.08 11.01
C GLN A 164 -4.34 5.40 9.77
N TRP A 165 -3.51 6.44 9.85
CA TRP A 165 -2.65 6.89 8.77
C TRP A 165 -1.19 6.85 9.22
N ASP A 166 -0.37 6.12 8.49
CA ASP A 166 1.06 6.14 8.68
C ASP A 166 1.70 7.27 7.86
N THR A 167 2.00 8.38 8.51
CA THR A 167 2.60 9.55 7.86
C THR A 167 3.99 9.30 7.30
N CYS A 168 4.72 8.30 7.80
CA CYS A 168 6.07 7.99 7.33
C CYS A 168 6.09 7.24 6.02
N SER A 169 5.09 6.40 5.78
CA SER A 169 4.94 5.66 4.52
C SER A 169 3.87 6.23 3.60
N ALA A 170 3.06 7.18 4.08
CA ALA A 170 1.86 7.70 3.43
C ALA A 170 0.87 6.59 3.05
N THR A 171 0.58 5.70 4.01
CA THR A 171 -0.35 4.58 3.81
C THR A 171 -1.36 4.48 4.94
N PRO A 172 -2.62 4.09 4.64
CA PRO A 172 -3.61 3.76 5.66
C PRO A 172 -3.39 2.36 6.22
N PHE A 173 -3.92 2.13 7.42
CA PHE A 173 -4.13 0.79 7.95
C PHE A 173 -5.38 0.76 8.83
N LEU A 174 -6.03 -0.38 8.89
CA LEU A 174 -7.14 -0.66 9.79
C LEU A 174 -6.63 -1.41 11.01
N ARG A 175 -7.18 -1.10 12.16
CA ARG A 175 -6.92 -1.76 13.42
C ARG A 175 -8.23 -2.08 14.12
N SER A 176 -8.37 -3.31 14.60
CA SER A 176 -9.46 -3.70 15.48
C SER A 176 -8.90 -4.42 16.70
N ILE A 177 -9.13 -3.85 17.89
CA ILE A 177 -8.70 -4.44 19.15
C ILE A 177 -9.52 -5.70 19.44
N SER A 178 -10.81 -5.66 19.15
CA SER A 178 -11.76 -6.74 19.46
C SER A 178 -11.55 -7.96 18.57
N SER A 179 -11.22 -7.79 17.28
CA SER A 179 -10.86 -8.92 16.41
C SER A 179 -9.37 -9.31 16.49
N GLY A 180 -8.53 -8.47 17.11
CA GLY A 180 -7.08 -8.67 17.17
C GLY A 180 -6.43 -8.56 15.79
N GLN A 181 -6.98 -7.75 14.89
CA GLN A 181 -6.49 -7.63 13.52
C GLN A 181 -5.91 -6.24 13.24
N VAL A 182 -4.80 -6.23 12.50
CA VAL A 182 -4.27 -5.06 11.80
C VAL A 182 -4.24 -5.39 10.32
N ILE A 183 -4.78 -4.50 9.49
CA ILE A 183 -4.86 -4.69 8.04
C ILE A 183 -4.17 -3.51 7.38
N THR A 184 -3.06 -3.78 6.70
CA THR A 184 -2.37 -2.79 5.88
C THR A 184 -2.93 -2.84 4.47
N TYR A 185 -3.21 -1.68 3.86
CA TYR A 185 -3.86 -1.62 2.56
C TYR A 185 -3.60 -0.27 1.90
N ASP A 186 -4.09 -0.11 0.69
CA ASP A 186 -4.19 1.17 0.00
C ASP A 186 -5.66 1.51 -0.26
N ASP A 187 -5.98 2.79 -0.21
CA ASP A 187 -7.31 3.32 -0.47
C ASP A 187 -7.25 4.46 -1.52
N PRO A 188 -8.40 5.05 -1.92
CA PRO A 188 -8.41 6.16 -2.86
C PRO A 188 -7.47 7.31 -2.51
N GLU A 189 -7.27 7.60 -1.22
CA GLU A 189 -6.39 8.68 -0.77
C GLU A 189 -4.91 8.34 -1.01
N SER A 190 -4.45 7.19 -0.52
CA SER A 190 -3.04 6.79 -0.67
C SER A 190 -2.67 6.52 -2.13
N LEU A 191 -3.58 5.92 -2.92
CA LEU A 191 -3.37 5.68 -4.34
C LEU A 191 -3.33 6.98 -5.14
N SER A 192 -4.16 7.97 -4.78
CA SER A 192 -4.11 9.32 -5.37
C SER A 192 -2.75 9.98 -5.14
N MET A 193 -2.20 9.90 -3.94
CA MET A 193 -0.89 10.46 -3.62
C MET A 193 0.23 9.80 -4.45
N LYS A 194 0.18 8.48 -4.60
CA LYS A 194 1.16 7.72 -5.40
C LYS A 194 1.04 8.04 -6.89
N ALA A 195 -0.18 8.16 -7.41
CA ALA A 195 -0.43 8.53 -8.81
C ALA A 195 0.01 9.97 -9.09
N ASP A 196 -0.24 10.89 -8.16
CA ASP A 196 0.21 12.29 -8.26
C ASP A 196 1.75 12.37 -8.22
N PHE A 197 2.41 11.61 -7.34
CA PHE A 197 3.86 11.48 -7.34
C PHE A 197 4.38 11.02 -8.71
N ALA A 198 3.85 9.93 -9.27
CA ALA A 198 4.28 9.42 -10.57
C ALA A 198 4.15 10.49 -11.68
N ARG A 199 3.02 11.22 -11.68
CA ARG A 199 2.79 12.33 -12.61
C ARG A 199 3.79 13.47 -12.43
N GLN A 200 4.04 13.90 -11.18
CA GLN A 200 4.92 15.03 -10.87
C GLN A 200 6.39 14.76 -11.26
N VAL A 201 6.85 13.52 -11.10
CA VAL A 201 8.23 13.15 -11.44
C VAL A 201 8.39 12.71 -12.89
N GLY A 202 7.33 12.80 -13.70
CA GLY A 202 7.37 12.52 -15.14
C GLY A 202 7.47 11.04 -15.50
N MET A 203 6.95 10.13 -14.65
CA MET A 203 6.82 8.73 -15.02
C MET A 203 5.82 8.56 -16.17
N LEU A 204 5.92 7.43 -16.90
CA LEU A 204 5.00 7.10 -17.98
C LEU A 204 3.55 6.99 -17.48
N GLY A 205 3.36 6.48 -16.26
CA GLY A 205 2.07 6.33 -15.64
C GLY A 205 2.12 5.39 -14.45
N VAL A 206 0.97 4.81 -14.15
CA VAL A 206 0.82 3.83 -13.08
C VAL A 206 0.10 2.58 -13.58
N ASN A 207 0.27 1.47 -12.89
CA ASN A 207 -0.44 0.21 -13.11
C ASN A 207 -1.13 -0.19 -11.81
N LEU A 208 -2.40 -0.54 -11.86
CA LEU A 208 -3.12 -1.10 -10.71
C LEU A 208 -3.03 -2.63 -10.74
N PHE A 209 -2.46 -3.22 -9.71
CA PHE A 209 -2.39 -4.66 -9.53
C PHE A 209 -3.23 -5.08 -8.30
N ASP A 210 -4.39 -5.72 -8.53
CA ASP A 210 -4.99 -5.88 -9.84
C ASP A 210 -6.39 -5.23 -9.86
N ILE A 211 -7.02 -5.24 -11.01
CA ILE A 211 -8.35 -4.67 -11.21
C ILE A 211 -9.45 -5.39 -10.41
N HIS A 212 -9.22 -6.66 -10.06
CA HIS A 212 -10.13 -7.45 -9.25
C HIS A 212 -10.29 -6.91 -7.82
N GLY A 213 -9.29 -6.22 -7.32
CA GLY A 213 -9.33 -5.62 -5.98
C GLY A 213 -10.11 -4.32 -5.89
N ASP A 214 -10.47 -3.68 -7.03
CA ASP A 214 -11.27 -2.46 -7.04
C ASP A 214 -12.75 -2.76 -6.71
N THR A 215 -13.49 -1.74 -6.31
CA THR A 215 -14.94 -1.85 -6.09
C THR A 215 -15.71 -1.95 -7.42
N ASP A 216 -16.96 -2.36 -7.36
CA ASP A 216 -17.82 -2.41 -8.55
C ASP A 216 -18.10 -0.99 -9.12
N ASP A 217 -17.87 0.07 -8.34
CA ASP A 217 -17.95 1.48 -8.74
C ASP A 217 -16.61 2.07 -9.22
N TRP A 218 -15.56 1.25 -9.34
CA TRP A 218 -14.23 1.67 -9.78
C TRP A 218 -13.58 2.78 -8.92
N ASP A 219 -13.80 2.74 -7.60
CA ASP A 219 -13.40 3.81 -6.69
C ASP A 219 -11.89 4.07 -6.69
N LEU A 220 -11.08 3.01 -6.73
CA LEU A 220 -9.61 3.12 -6.78
C LEU A 220 -9.17 3.67 -8.13
N THR A 221 -9.68 3.09 -9.22
CA THR A 221 -9.37 3.49 -10.60
C THR A 221 -9.76 4.94 -10.87
N VAL A 222 -10.95 5.37 -10.43
CA VAL A 222 -11.42 6.75 -10.58
C VAL A 222 -10.50 7.73 -9.88
N SER A 223 -10.08 7.41 -8.65
CA SER A 223 -9.18 8.26 -7.87
C SER A 223 -7.79 8.38 -8.50
N ILE A 224 -7.23 7.26 -8.97
CA ILE A 224 -5.96 7.22 -9.70
C ILE A 224 -6.04 8.08 -10.97
N ARG A 225 -7.06 7.87 -11.81
CA ARG A 225 -7.25 8.60 -13.07
C ARG A 225 -7.36 10.11 -12.85
N LYS A 226 -8.11 10.51 -11.81
CA LYS A 226 -8.25 11.92 -11.44
C LYS A 226 -6.90 12.55 -11.07
N SER A 227 -6.08 11.86 -10.26
CA SER A 227 -4.76 12.34 -9.85
C SER A 227 -3.76 12.41 -11.02
N LEU A 228 -3.91 11.54 -12.01
CA LEU A 228 -3.13 11.60 -13.25
C LEU A 228 -3.57 12.73 -14.20
N GLY A 229 -4.66 13.44 -13.90
CA GLY A 229 -5.25 14.44 -14.78
C GLY A 229 -6.02 13.84 -15.95
N LEU A 230 -6.36 12.56 -15.90
CA LEU A 230 -7.15 11.85 -16.89
C LEU A 230 -8.65 12.03 -16.55
N GLY A 231 -9.17 13.24 -16.74
CA GLY A 231 -10.52 13.61 -16.36
C GLY A 231 -11.61 12.86 -17.12
N GLY A 232 -12.74 12.65 -16.45
CA GLY A 232 -14.05 12.31 -17.01
C GLY A 232 -14.21 10.87 -17.55
N VAL A 233 -14.84 10.02 -16.76
CA VAL A 233 -15.76 9.02 -17.31
C VAL A 233 -17.14 9.61 -17.20
#